data_69a29068541d37c9af142d67a14401ce
#
_entry.id   69a29068541d37c9af142d67a14401ce
#
_cell.length_a   1.000
_cell.length_b   1.000
_cell.length_c   1.000
_cell.angle_alpha   90.00
_cell.angle_beta   90.00
_cell.angle_gamma   90.00
#
_symmetry.space_group_name_H-M   'P 1'
#
loop_
_entity.id
_entity.type
_entity.pdbx_description
1 polymer ?
#
loop_
_entity_poly.entity_id
_entity_poly.type
_entity_poly.pdbx_seq_one_letter_code
_entity_poly.pdbx_strand_id
1 'polypeptide(L)'
;MSDTNTRFLHQAIELACDNMAQGGRPFGAVVVRGGEVLATGVNEILATQDPTAHAEMSALRAASRRLGSPDLSGCSVYASGHPCPMCMAAMRLAGVGRVAYAYSNEEGAPFGLSTAAVYEDLAQPFAEQSMDIRHLPVPRPELYAQWAQAQNRKA
;
A
#
# COMPACT_ATOMS: atom_id res chain seq x y z
N MET A 1 8.17 5.29 21.99
CA MET A 1 7.47 4.25 21.19
C MET A 1 7.15 3.09 22.10
N SER A 2 5.97 2.50 21.98
CA SER A 2 5.65 1.31 22.73
C SER A 2 6.44 0.11 22.17
N ASP A 3 6.83 -0.83 23.02
CA ASP A 3 7.53 -2.06 22.64
C ASP A 3 6.79 -2.82 21.52
N THR A 4 5.48 -2.68 21.49
CA THR A 4 4.62 -3.33 20.49
C THR A 4 4.89 -2.84 19.06
N ASN A 5 5.04 -1.52 18.86
CA ASN A 5 5.35 -0.95 17.55
C ASN A 5 6.72 -1.41 17.06
N THR A 6 7.71 -1.40 17.95
CA THR A 6 9.07 -1.86 17.65
C THR A 6 9.07 -3.33 17.24
N ARG A 7 8.33 -4.18 17.91
CA ARG A 7 8.21 -5.60 17.59
C ARG A 7 7.72 -5.83 16.16
N PHE A 8 6.67 -5.15 15.74
CA PHE A 8 6.12 -5.32 14.38
C PHE A 8 7.03 -4.73 13.30
N LEU A 9 7.73 -3.63 13.59
CA LEU A 9 8.72 -3.09 12.68
C LEU A 9 9.91 -4.05 12.50
N HIS A 10 10.39 -4.68 13.57
CA HIS A 10 11.41 -5.73 13.48
C HIS A 10 10.93 -6.89 12.62
N GLN A 11 9.69 -7.33 12.79
CA GLN A 11 9.12 -8.40 11.95
C GLN A 11 9.08 -8.00 10.46
N ALA A 12 8.68 -6.77 10.16
CA ALA A 12 8.70 -6.27 8.78
C ALA A 12 10.12 -6.26 8.19
N ILE A 13 11.13 -5.89 8.98
CA ILE A 13 12.54 -5.90 8.57
C ILE A 13 13.03 -7.34 8.35
N GLU A 14 12.68 -8.28 9.21
CA GLU A 14 13.04 -9.70 9.04
C GLU A 14 12.45 -10.25 7.73
N LEU A 15 11.18 -9.95 7.43
CA LEU A 15 10.56 -10.31 6.16
C LEU A 15 11.31 -9.71 4.96
N ALA A 16 11.74 -8.45 5.08
CA ALA A 16 12.54 -7.78 4.05
C ALA A 16 13.89 -8.47 3.82
N CYS A 17 14.57 -8.84 4.89
CA CYS A 17 15.85 -9.57 4.83
C CYS A 17 15.69 -10.93 4.17
N ASP A 18 14.68 -11.70 4.57
CA ASP A 18 14.39 -13.02 3.99
C ASP A 18 14.07 -12.93 2.51
N ASN A 19 13.27 -11.92 2.13
CA ASN A 19 12.91 -11.69 0.74
C ASN A 19 14.13 -11.33 -0.11
N MET A 20 15.01 -10.48 0.41
CA MET A 20 16.27 -10.11 -0.25
C MET A 20 17.16 -11.35 -0.43
N ALA A 21 17.25 -12.21 0.57
CA ALA A 21 18.02 -13.45 0.49
C ALA A 21 17.52 -14.39 -0.60
N GLN A 22 16.24 -14.29 -0.97
CA GLN A 22 15.62 -15.06 -2.05
C GLN A 22 15.62 -14.34 -3.40
N GLY A 23 16.32 -13.23 -3.52
CA GLY A 23 16.46 -12.45 -4.76
C GLY A 23 15.40 -11.38 -4.97
N GLY A 24 14.52 -11.14 -4.00
CA GLY A 24 13.52 -10.08 -4.04
C GLY A 24 14.06 -8.74 -3.54
N ARG A 25 13.25 -7.70 -3.62
CA ARG A 25 13.57 -6.38 -3.08
C ARG A 25 13.46 -6.35 -1.56
N PRO A 26 14.23 -5.47 -0.87
CA PRO A 26 14.35 -5.48 0.59
C PRO A 26 13.16 -4.78 1.28
N PHE A 27 11.95 -5.27 1.06
CA PHE A 27 10.74 -4.70 1.63
C PHE A 27 9.83 -5.78 2.20
N GLY A 28 9.35 -5.53 3.42
CA GLY A 28 8.37 -6.35 4.11
C GLY A 28 7.34 -5.47 4.82
N ALA A 29 6.17 -6.03 5.05
CA ALA A 29 5.08 -5.33 5.74
C ALA A 29 4.25 -6.28 6.57
N VAL A 30 3.69 -5.77 7.66
CA VAL A 30 2.85 -6.50 8.61
C VAL A 30 1.57 -5.72 8.82
N VAL A 31 0.43 -6.37 8.66
CA VAL A 31 -0.89 -5.82 9.00
C VAL A 31 -1.31 -6.38 10.35
N VAL A 32 -1.66 -5.49 11.26
CA VAL A 32 -2.01 -5.82 12.65
C VAL A 32 -3.44 -5.38 12.94
N ARG A 33 -4.19 -6.22 13.62
CA ARG A 33 -5.52 -5.90 14.13
C ARG A 33 -5.66 -6.44 15.54
N GLY A 34 -6.14 -5.60 16.46
CA GLY A 34 -6.32 -6.02 17.86
C GLY A 34 -5.03 -6.46 18.55
N GLY A 35 -3.88 -5.90 18.18
CA GLY A 35 -2.58 -6.25 18.73
C GLY A 35 -1.95 -7.53 18.17
N GLU A 36 -2.60 -8.18 17.20
CA GLU A 36 -2.13 -9.43 16.60
C GLU A 36 -1.89 -9.27 15.10
N VAL A 37 -0.92 -10.02 14.57
CA VAL A 37 -0.62 -10.05 13.15
C VAL A 37 -1.76 -10.72 12.39
N LEU A 38 -2.41 -9.94 11.53
CA LEU A 38 -3.47 -10.43 10.64
C LEU A 38 -2.89 -11.01 9.35
N ALA A 39 -1.91 -10.33 8.77
CA ALA A 39 -1.28 -10.73 7.51
C ALA A 39 0.09 -10.11 7.36
N THR A 40 0.92 -10.70 6.52
CA THR A 40 2.23 -10.20 6.14
C THR A 40 2.37 -10.14 4.63
N GLY A 41 3.35 -9.38 4.16
CA GLY A 41 3.68 -9.29 2.74
C GLY A 41 5.14 -8.94 2.53
N VAL A 42 5.65 -9.33 1.38
CA VAL A 42 6.98 -8.95 0.89
C VAL A 42 6.86 -8.41 -0.52
N ASN A 43 7.88 -7.72 -0.99
CA ASN A 43 7.90 -7.22 -2.36
C ASN A 43 8.05 -8.38 -3.35
N GLU A 44 7.08 -8.58 -4.21
CA GLU A 44 7.02 -9.68 -5.19
C GLU A 44 7.00 -9.18 -6.64
N ILE A 45 7.41 -7.94 -6.89
CA ILE A 45 7.41 -7.34 -8.24
C ILE A 45 8.15 -8.24 -9.23
N LEU A 46 9.36 -8.69 -8.87
CA LEU A 46 10.20 -9.48 -9.75
C LEU A 46 9.67 -10.91 -9.93
N ALA A 47 9.16 -11.52 -8.88
CA ALA A 47 8.65 -12.90 -8.91
C ALA A 47 7.34 -13.02 -9.68
N THR A 48 6.47 -12.00 -9.60
CA THR A 48 5.14 -12.03 -10.20
C THR A 48 5.00 -11.17 -11.46
N GLN A 49 6.03 -10.36 -11.78
CA GLN A 49 5.99 -9.35 -12.84
C GLN A 49 4.80 -8.39 -12.71
N ASP A 50 4.41 -8.11 -11.47
CA ASP A 50 3.33 -7.21 -11.13
C ASP A 50 3.91 -5.94 -10.48
N PRO A 51 3.85 -4.77 -11.16
CA PRO A 51 4.42 -3.53 -10.64
C PRO A 51 3.73 -3.04 -9.36
N THR A 52 2.56 -3.57 -9.04
CA THR A 52 1.82 -3.22 -7.83
C THR A 52 2.11 -4.14 -6.63
N ALA A 53 2.88 -5.21 -6.83
CA ALA A 53 3.17 -6.20 -5.78
C ALA A 53 4.23 -5.71 -4.79
N HIS A 54 4.03 -4.53 -4.23
CA HIS A 54 4.79 -4.03 -3.09
C HIS A 54 4.44 -4.81 -1.82
N ALA A 55 5.32 -4.79 -0.84
CA ALA A 55 5.11 -5.51 0.42
C ALA A 55 3.80 -5.12 1.10
N GLU A 56 3.50 -3.81 1.16
CA GLU A 56 2.27 -3.30 1.75
C GLU A 56 1.04 -3.77 0.97
N MET A 57 1.09 -3.72 -0.36
CA MET A 57 -0.02 -4.18 -1.22
C MET A 57 -0.29 -5.67 -1.03
N SER A 58 0.76 -6.48 -1.01
CA SER A 58 0.65 -7.92 -0.78
C SER A 58 0.05 -8.23 0.60
N ALA A 59 0.48 -7.49 1.62
CA ALA A 59 -0.05 -7.63 2.98
C ALA A 59 -1.53 -7.19 3.08
N LEU A 60 -1.92 -6.10 2.43
CA LEU A 60 -3.32 -5.63 2.38
C LEU A 60 -4.22 -6.67 1.70
N ARG A 61 -3.79 -7.22 0.57
CA ARG A 61 -4.54 -8.27 -0.15
C ARG A 61 -4.75 -9.50 0.73
N ALA A 62 -3.70 -9.95 1.40
CA ALA A 62 -3.78 -11.09 2.30
C ALA A 62 -4.71 -10.82 3.51
N ALA A 63 -4.63 -9.62 4.08
CA ALA A 63 -5.50 -9.20 5.18
C ALA A 63 -6.97 -9.18 4.76
N SER A 64 -7.27 -8.59 3.60
CA SER A 64 -8.63 -8.52 3.07
C SER A 64 -9.22 -9.90 2.79
N ARG A 65 -8.43 -10.80 2.22
CA ARG A 65 -8.86 -12.19 2.00
C ARG A 65 -9.17 -12.89 3.32
N ARG A 66 -8.32 -12.71 4.32
CA ARG A 66 -8.50 -13.32 5.64
C ARG A 66 -9.73 -12.80 6.38
N LEU A 67 -10.02 -11.51 6.25
CA LEU A 67 -11.22 -10.89 6.82
C LEU A 67 -12.48 -11.13 5.99
N GLY A 68 -12.34 -11.49 4.72
CA GLY A 68 -13.46 -11.56 3.79
C GLY A 68 -14.08 -10.20 3.48
N SER A 69 -13.28 -9.13 3.54
CA SER A 69 -13.75 -7.76 3.36
C SER A 69 -12.62 -6.84 2.85
N PRO A 70 -12.92 -5.88 1.97
CA PRO A 70 -11.97 -4.85 1.59
C PRO A 70 -11.82 -3.74 2.64
N ASP A 71 -12.65 -3.74 3.68
CA ASP A 71 -12.61 -2.77 4.77
C ASP A 71 -11.58 -3.22 5.82
N LEU A 72 -10.47 -2.49 5.91
CA LEU A 72 -9.39 -2.72 6.87
C LEU A 72 -9.40 -1.69 8.02
N SER A 73 -10.58 -1.12 8.30
CA SER A 73 -10.76 -0.25 9.47
C SER A 73 -10.37 -0.98 10.75
N GLY A 74 -9.68 -0.30 11.64
CA GLY A 74 -9.14 -0.88 12.87
C GLY A 74 -7.81 -1.61 12.69
N CYS A 75 -7.28 -1.69 11.46
CA CYS A 75 -5.96 -2.25 11.19
C CYS A 75 -4.86 -1.18 11.27
N SER A 76 -3.67 -1.62 11.61
CA SER A 76 -2.43 -0.86 11.53
C SER A 76 -1.46 -1.58 10.58
N VAL A 77 -0.63 -0.82 9.88
CA VAL A 77 0.40 -1.36 8.99
C VAL A 77 1.78 -0.95 9.47
N TYR A 78 2.68 -1.90 9.51
CA TYR A 78 4.09 -1.70 9.85
C TYR A 78 4.94 -2.12 8.66
N ALA A 79 5.63 -1.15 8.06
CA ALA A 79 6.44 -1.34 6.87
C ALA A 79 7.92 -1.22 7.19
N SER A 80 8.76 -2.00 6.53
CA SER A 80 10.21 -1.90 6.68
C SER A 80 10.75 -0.55 6.18
N GLY A 81 10.23 -0.07 5.05
CA GLY A 81 10.62 1.20 4.44
C GLY A 81 9.46 2.18 4.31
N HIS A 82 9.80 3.43 3.99
CA HIS A 82 8.81 4.49 3.75
C HIS A 82 7.83 4.05 2.66
N PRO A 83 6.52 3.94 2.96
CA PRO A 83 5.53 3.51 1.97
C PRO A 83 5.48 4.48 0.78
N CYS A 84 5.43 3.92 -0.43
CA CYS A 84 5.29 4.73 -1.63
C CYS A 84 3.88 5.33 -1.74
N PRO A 85 3.64 6.30 -2.65
CA PRO A 85 2.32 6.91 -2.80
C PRO A 85 1.21 5.91 -3.14
N MET A 86 1.49 4.89 -3.95
CA MET A 86 0.53 3.82 -4.27
C MET A 86 0.07 3.09 -3.01
N CYS A 87 1.01 2.67 -2.17
CA CYS A 87 0.71 1.95 -0.94
C CYS A 87 -0.02 2.83 0.07
N MET A 88 0.38 4.10 0.21
CA MET A 88 -0.30 5.05 1.07
C MET A 88 -1.74 5.30 0.64
N ALA A 89 -1.96 5.46 -0.66
CA ALA A 89 -3.32 5.63 -1.20
C ALA A 89 -4.17 4.38 -0.97
N ALA A 90 -3.61 3.18 -1.21
CA ALA A 90 -4.30 1.91 -0.97
C ALA A 90 -4.69 1.74 0.50
N MET A 91 -3.76 2.01 1.43
CA MET A 91 -4.03 1.93 2.86
C MET A 91 -5.12 2.90 3.29
N ARG A 92 -5.10 4.13 2.79
CA ARG A 92 -6.12 5.14 3.07
C ARG A 92 -7.50 4.72 2.55
N LEU A 93 -7.57 4.25 1.31
CA LEU A 93 -8.83 3.77 0.71
C LEU A 93 -9.39 2.56 1.45
N ALA A 94 -8.52 1.70 1.98
CA ALA A 94 -8.92 0.53 2.75
C ALA A 94 -9.34 0.85 4.20
N GLY A 95 -9.12 2.07 4.68
CA GLY A 95 -9.51 2.49 6.03
C GLY A 95 -8.47 2.20 7.11
N VAL A 96 -7.22 1.88 6.73
CA VAL A 96 -6.13 1.69 7.70
C VAL A 96 -5.96 2.93 8.56
N GLY A 97 -5.93 2.77 9.87
CA GLY A 97 -5.92 3.87 10.82
C GLY A 97 -4.53 4.33 11.26
N ARG A 98 -3.52 3.48 11.09
CA ARG A 98 -2.15 3.79 11.52
C ARG A 98 -1.15 3.12 10.59
N VAL A 99 -0.10 3.86 10.25
CA VAL A 99 1.05 3.36 9.49
C VAL A 99 2.33 3.77 10.22
N ALA A 100 3.23 2.84 10.42
CA ALA A 100 4.58 3.09 10.92
C ALA A 100 5.59 2.43 9.99
N TYR A 101 6.76 3.03 9.86
CA TYR A 101 7.84 2.50 9.03
C TYR A 101 9.19 2.74 9.68
N ALA A 102 10.18 1.89 9.35
CA ALA A 102 11.49 1.92 9.99
C ALA A 102 12.52 2.76 9.23
N TYR A 103 12.64 2.56 7.91
CA TYR A 103 13.62 3.26 7.08
C TYR A 103 12.96 4.39 6.28
N SER A 104 13.55 5.59 6.32
CA SER A 104 13.04 6.75 5.61
C SER A 104 13.40 6.75 4.11
N ASN A 105 12.74 7.61 3.32
CA ASN A 105 13.12 7.85 1.94
C ASN A 105 14.55 8.41 1.82
N GLU A 106 14.99 9.23 2.77
CA GLU A 106 16.35 9.79 2.81
C GLU A 106 17.39 8.68 2.98
N GLU A 107 17.11 7.70 3.82
CA GLU A 107 17.99 6.53 4.02
C GLU A 107 18.02 5.63 2.78
N GLY A 108 16.92 5.53 2.05
CA GLY A 108 16.82 4.72 0.83
C GLY A 108 17.39 5.40 -0.42
N ALA A 109 17.47 6.73 -0.45
CA ALA A 109 17.85 7.50 -1.63
C ALA A 109 19.21 7.11 -2.24
N PRO A 110 20.28 6.91 -1.45
CA PRO A 110 21.58 6.50 -2.00
C PRO A 110 21.57 5.15 -2.72
N PHE A 111 20.55 4.32 -2.46
CA PHE A 111 20.42 2.98 -3.00
C PHE A 111 19.33 2.86 -4.08
N GLY A 112 18.77 3.99 -4.51
CA GLY A 112 17.71 4.02 -5.51
C GLY A 112 16.35 3.52 -5.00
N LEU A 113 16.10 3.57 -3.68
CA LEU A 113 14.90 3.04 -3.04
C LEU A 113 13.93 4.13 -2.56
N SER A 114 14.23 5.40 -2.82
CA SER A 114 13.34 6.51 -2.45
C SER A 114 12.21 6.69 -3.46
N THR A 115 11.02 7.00 -2.96
CA THR A 115 9.85 7.39 -3.78
C THR A 115 9.48 8.87 -3.60
N ALA A 116 10.39 9.66 -3.05
CA ALA A 116 10.15 11.09 -2.79
C ALA A 116 9.73 11.86 -4.06
N ALA A 117 10.38 11.58 -5.20
CA ALA A 117 10.06 12.24 -6.47
C ALA A 117 8.61 11.91 -6.94
N VAL A 118 8.12 10.72 -6.67
CA VAL A 118 6.72 10.33 -6.99
C VAL A 118 5.74 11.10 -6.11
N TYR A 119 6.06 11.28 -4.82
CA TYR A 119 5.26 12.11 -3.92
C TYR A 119 5.18 13.56 -4.41
N GLU A 120 6.31 14.13 -4.82
CA GLU A 120 6.36 15.51 -5.34
C GLU A 120 5.52 15.66 -6.62
N ASP A 121 5.64 14.73 -7.55
CA ASP A 121 4.90 14.76 -8.81
C ASP A 121 3.38 14.65 -8.56
N LEU A 122 2.96 13.70 -7.73
CA LEU A 122 1.55 13.51 -7.42
C LEU A 122 0.92 14.65 -6.61
N ALA A 123 1.73 15.48 -5.95
CA ALA A 123 1.24 16.65 -5.24
C ALA A 123 0.85 17.79 -6.20
N GLN A 124 1.24 17.71 -7.47
CA GLN A 124 0.90 18.71 -8.48
C GLN A 124 -0.49 18.47 -9.09
N PRO A 125 -1.15 19.52 -9.62
CA PRO A 125 -2.33 19.34 -10.47
C PRO A 125 -2.01 18.44 -11.68
N PHE A 126 -3.01 17.74 -12.20
CA PHE A 126 -2.82 16.80 -13.32
C PHE A 126 -2.09 17.44 -14.53
N ALA A 127 -2.39 18.70 -14.83
CA ALA A 127 -1.78 19.39 -15.96
C ALA A 127 -0.26 19.63 -15.79
N GLU A 128 0.24 19.58 -14.55
CA GLU A 128 1.64 19.84 -14.21
C GLU A 128 2.42 18.56 -13.89
N GLN A 129 1.75 17.41 -13.88
CA GLN A 129 2.40 16.13 -13.60
C GLN A 129 3.18 15.62 -14.80
N SER A 130 4.14 14.74 -14.56
CA SER A 130 5.02 14.17 -15.58
C SER A 130 4.30 13.30 -16.61
N MET A 131 3.17 12.68 -16.24
CA MET A 131 2.32 11.93 -17.17
C MET A 131 1.37 12.87 -17.91
N ASP A 132 1.05 12.55 -19.18
CA ASP A 132 -0.01 13.23 -19.92
C ASP A 132 -1.38 12.72 -19.45
N ILE A 133 -2.05 13.49 -18.59
CA ILE A 133 -3.33 13.13 -17.99
C ILE A 133 -4.41 14.08 -18.52
N ARG A 134 -5.41 13.53 -19.20
CA ARG A 134 -6.47 14.33 -19.84
C ARG A 134 -7.85 13.81 -19.47
N HIS A 135 -8.74 14.72 -19.13
CA HIS A 135 -10.17 14.43 -19.09
C HIS A 135 -10.73 14.55 -20.52
N LEU A 136 -11.19 13.47 -21.08
CA LEU A 136 -11.78 13.41 -22.43
C LEU A 136 -13.25 13.00 -22.31
N PRO A 137 -14.18 13.96 -22.17
CA PRO A 137 -15.61 13.63 -22.10
C PRO A 137 -16.08 13.08 -23.44
N VAL A 138 -16.77 11.94 -23.38
CA VAL A 138 -17.38 11.30 -24.55
C VAL A 138 -18.87 11.08 -24.29
N PRO A 139 -19.73 11.02 -25.33
CA PRO A 139 -21.14 10.62 -25.15
C PRO A 139 -21.19 9.24 -24.48
N ARG A 140 -21.98 9.14 -23.42
CA ARG A 140 -22.01 7.94 -22.59
C ARG A 140 -23.34 7.81 -21.86
N PRO A 141 -23.71 6.59 -21.46
CA PRO A 141 -24.86 6.40 -20.58
C PRO A 141 -24.61 7.06 -19.21
N GLU A 142 -25.67 7.25 -18.45
CA GLU A 142 -25.62 7.77 -17.07
C GLU A 142 -25.06 6.69 -16.11
N LEU A 143 -23.79 6.33 -16.28
CA LEU A 143 -23.15 5.19 -15.66
C LEU A 143 -23.24 5.22 -14.12
N TYR A 144 -22.90 6.32 -13.51
CA TYR A 144 -22.91 6.44 -12.05
C TYR A 144 -24.31 6.46 -11.47
N ALA A 145 -25.27 7.10 -12.18
CA ALA A 145 -26.67 7.08 -11.78
C ALA A 145 -27.26 5.66 -11.87
N GLN A 146 -26.94 4.94 -12.93
CA GLN A 146 -27.35 3.53 -13.08
C GLN A 146 -26.76 2.64 -11.99
N TRP A 147 -25.48 2.83 -11.66
CA TRP A 147 -24.83 2.11 -10.57
C TRP A 147 -25.52 2.40 -9.23
N ALA A 148 -25.77 3.66 -8.91
CA ALA A 148 -26.44 4.06 -7.68
C ALA A 148 -27.84 3.45 -7.54
N GLN A 149 -28.61 3.43 -8.64
CA GLN A 149 -29.93 2.77 -8.67
C GLN A 149 -29.83 1.27 -8.42
N ALA A 150 -28.82 0.61 -8.99
CA ALA A 150 -28.58 -0.82 -8.78
C ALA A 150 -28.23 -1.14 -7.32
N GLN A 151 -27.52 -0.25 -6.61
CA GLN A 151 -27.23 -0.42 -5.18
C GLN A 151 -28.50 -0.30 -4.34
N ASN A 152 -29.37 0.65 -4.64
CA ASN A 152 -30.65 0.83 -3.94
C ASN A 152 -31.57 -0.38 -4.08
N ARG A 153 -31.51 -1.14 -5.16
CA ARG A 153 -32.31 -2.37 -5.37
C ARG A 153 -31.82 -3.56 -4.55
N LYS A 154 -30.57 -3.53 -4.05
CA LYS A 154 -29.97 -4.58 -3.22
C LYS A 154 -30.16 -4.34 -1.72
N ALA A 155 -30.61 -3.17 -1.35
CA ALA A 155 -30.85 -2.80 0.05
C ALA A 155 -32.17 -3.36 0.57
#